data_d20c456558cb9e2857b160d312d295b0
#
_entry.id   d20c456558cb9e2857b160d312d295b0
#
_cell.length_a   1.000
_cell.length_b   1.000
_cell.length_c   1.000
_cell.angle_alpha   90.00
_cell.angle_beta   90.00
_cell.angle_gamma   90.00
#
_symmetry.space_group_name_H-M   'P 1'
#
loop_
_entity.id
_entity.type
_entity.pdbx_description
1 polymer ?
#
loop_
_entity_poly.entity_id
_entity_poly.type
_entity_poly.pdbx_seq_one_letter_code
_entity_poly.pdbx_strand_id
1 'polypeptide(L)'
;MRAPKERFDFVHDFLSRVFGDALHAKRILSLTNGTLGVMTGAALAVSLIGQALATARGLIAKSAIKQVDRLLSNAGVFPWDLFGSWIPEVVGARRDIIVAMDWTDFDPDNQSTLALHLVTRHGRATPLLWLTVDKDELKDQRNDFEDLCLSRLKALLPEGVTATILADRGFGDVKLFKFLDSLGFHYVIRFRGNIHVRAADGETRLAADWVGKGGRARKLRDAEVSAARQKVGAVVGVKAAGMKEAWHLAASDGALSAPQIIKLYSKRWTIEPSFRDSKDLRFGMGMSALRIDDPQRRDRLLLLNAFAILLLTLLGAAGESLGMDRQLRTSTAKRRVHSLFRQGCLLYDLIPNMPDERLRPLVERYQELLRRSHAFSGAFGLI
;
A
#
# COMPACT_ATOMS: atom_id res chain seq x y z
N MET A 1 1.12 27.40 4.39
CA MET A 1 0.05 26.46 3.99
C MET A 1 -1.37 27.02 4.12
N ARG A 2 -1.57 28.18 4.75
CA ARG A 2 -2.90 28.81 4.87
C ARG A 2 -3.41 29.34 3.54
N ALA A 3 -2.54 29.98 2.78
CA ALA A 3 -2.90 30.49 1.47
C ALA A 3 -3.05 29.35 0.44
N PRO A 4 -4.01 29.42 -0.47
CA PRO A 4 -4.19 28.44 -1.53
C PRO A 4 -2.91 28.19 -2.34
N LYS A 5 -2.11 29.26 -2.56
CA LYS A 5 -0.83 29.18 -3.26
C LYS A 5 0.19 28.31 -2.53
N GLU A 6 0.35 28.47 -1.22
CA GLU A 6 1.32 27.71 -0.43
C GLU A 6 1.03 26.19 -0.43
N ARG A 7 -0.26 25.82 -0.38
CA ARG A 7 -0.65 24.39 -0.46
C ARG A 7 -0.31 23.79 -1.80
N PHE A 8 -0.54 24.55 -2.88
CA PHE A 8 -0.20 24.14 -4.22
C PHE A 8 1.32 23.99 -4.38
N ASP A 9 2.08 25.02 -4.02
CA ASP A 9 3.54 25.04 -4.14
C ASP A 9 4.16 23.83 -3.43
N PHE A 10 3.63 23.49 -2.26
CA PHE A 10 4.08 22.35 -1.48
C PHE A 10 3.91 20.99 -2.19
N VAL A 11 2.73 20.72 -2.75
CA VAL A 11 2.47 19.50 -3.53
C VAL A 11 3.29 19.52 -4.83
N HIS A 12 3.43 20.71 -5.44
CA HIS A 12 4.19 20.88 -6.68
C HIS A 12 5.67 20.59 -6.48
N ASP A 13 6.28 21.12 -5.42
CA ASP A 13 7.70 20.90 -5.09
C ASP A 13 7.97 19.42 -4.82
N PHE A 14 7.07 18.76 -4.08
CA PHE A 14 7.18 17.31 -3.84
C PHE A 14 7.15 16.52 -5.14
N LEU A 15 6.16 16.73 -6.00
CA LEU A 15 6.02 15.99 -7.26
C LEU A 15 7.12 16.35 -8.27
N SER A 16 7.59 17.60 -8.28
CA SER A 16 8.72 18.03 -9.12
C SER A 16 10.02 17.35 -8.69
N ARG A 17 10.26 17.22 -7.39
CA ARG A 17 11.42 16.51 -6.86
C ARG A 17 11.40 15.03 -7.20
N VAL A 18 10.24 14.38 -7.11
CA VAL A 18 10.13 12.93 -7.34
C VAL A 18 10.11 12.58 -8.83
N PHE A 19 9.46 13.40 -9.66
CA PHE A 19 9.18 13.05 -11.06
C PHE A 19 9.75 14.05 -12.08
N GLY A 20 10.54 15.04 -11.64
CA GLY A 20 11.06 16.09 -12.55
C GLY A 20 11.88 15.55 -13.71
N ASP A 21 12.60 14.46 -13.50
CA ASP A 21 13.41 13.80 -14.54
C ASP A 21 12.57 12.87 -15.44
N ALA A 22 11.41 12.40 -14.95
CA ALA A 22 10.55 11.43 -15.64
C ALA A 22 9.39 12.08 -16.40
N LEU A 23 8.96 13.27 -16.01
CA LEU A 23 7.77 13.92 -16.55
C LEU A 23 8.01 15.37 -16.96
N HIS A 24 7.44 15.75 -18.11
CA HIS A 24 7.39 17.15 -18.51
C HIS A 24 6.60 18.02 -17.50
N ALA A 25 7.05 19.26 -17.24
CA ALA A 25 6.49 20.18 -16.25
C ALA A 25 4.96 20.35 -16.32
N LYS A 26 4.35 20.34 -17.52
CA LYS A 26 2.88 20.41 -17.68
C LYS A 26 2.17 19.19 -17.10
N ARG A 27 2.77 18.01 -17.14
CA ARG A 27 2.20 16.78 -16.55
C ARG A 27 2.33 16.80 -15.03
N ILE A 28 3.48 17.26 -14.52
CA ILE A 28 3.68 17.49 -13.09
C ILE A 28 2.63 18.46 -12.56
N LEU A 29 2.42 19.58 -13.25
CA LEU A 29 1.38 20.56 -12.91
C LEU A 29 -0.03 19.92 -12.86
N SER A 30 -0.34 19.05 -13.82
CA SER A 30 -1.63 18.34 -13.84
C SER A 30 -1.75 17.37 -12.67
N LEU A 31 -0.71 16.60 -12.34
CA LEU A 31 -0.67 15.70 -11.18
C LEU A 31 -0.77 16.49 -9.87
N THR A 32 -0.09 17.65 -9.77
CA THR A 32 -0.19 18.56 -8.62
C THR A 32 -1.63 19.01 -8.39
N ASN A 33 -2.31 19.45 -9.45
CA ASN A 33 -3.71 19.87 -9.36
C ASN A 33 -4.62 18.69 -8.94
N GLY A 34 -4.46 17.53 -9.56
CA GLY A 34 -5.23 16.34 -9.20
C GLY A 34 -5.00 15.92 -7.75
N THR A 35 -3.76 15.84 -7.30
CA THR A 35 -3.39 15.48 -5.94
C THR A 35 -3.94 16.49 -4.92
N LEU A 36 -3.79 17.79 -5.18
CA LEU A 36 -4.36 18.85 -4.34
C LEU A 36 -5.88 18.73 -4.22
N GLY A 37 -6.56 18.43 -5.34
CA GLY A 37 -8.00 18.19 -5.34
C GLY A 37 -8.40 16.98 -4.48
N VAL A 38 -7.65 15.85 -4.58
CA VAL A 38 -7.89 14.66 -3.75
C VAL A 38 -7.64 14.97 -2.27
N MET A 39 -6.54 15.65 -1.91
CA MET A 39 -6.23 16.02 -0.53
C MET A 39 -7.28 16.96 0.07
N THR A 40 -7.77 17.91 -0.72
CA THR A 40 -8.75 18.90 -0.27
C THR A 40 -10.16 18.32 -0.13
N GLY A 41 -10.55 17.42 -1.05
CA GLY A 41 -11.88 16.81 -1.05
C GLY A 41 -11.97 15.50 -0.28
N ALA A 42 -10.83 14.90 0.08
CA ALA A 42 -10.72 13.54 0.64
C ALA A 42 -11.61 12.53 -0.13
N ALA A 43 -11.68 12.65 -1.45
CA ALA A 43 -12.56 11.86 -2.32
C ALA A 43 -11.90 11.60 -3.67
N LEU A 44 -12.32 10.50 -4.34
CA LEU A 44 -11.77 10.08 -5.63
C LEU A 44 -12.76 10.24 -6.80
N ALA A 45 -13.97 10.73 -6.57
CA ALA A 45 -14.89 11.07 -7.65
C ALA A 45 -14.37 12.29 -8.42
N VAL A 46 -14.29 12.19 -9.76
CA VAL A 46 -13.74 13.25 -10.65
C VAL A 46 -14.38 14.60 -10.40
N SER A 47 -15.70 14.62 -10.22
CA SER A 47 -16.45 15.85 -9.92
C SER A 47 -16.05 16.45 -8.57
N LEU A 48 -15.90 15.63 -7.52
CA LEU A 48 -15.50 16.07 -6.19
C LEU A 48 -14.05 16.56 -6.17
N ILE A 49 -13.13 15.83 -6.83
CA ILE A 49 -11.74 16.27 -6.99
C ILE A 49 -11.69 17.63 -7.69
N GLY A 50 -12.44 17.78 -8.77
CA GLY A 50 -12.48 19.05 -9.53
C GLY A 50 -13.10 20.21 -8.76
N GLN A 51 -14.18 19.98 -8.01
CA GLN A 51 -14.78 20.98 -7.12
C GLN A 51 -13.83 21.41 -6.00
N ALA A 52 -13.18 20.43 -5.35
CA ALA A 52 -12.20 20.68 -4.31
C ALA A 52 -10.97 21.45 -4.85
N LEU A 53 -10.49 21.08 -6.03
CA LEU A 53 -9.45 21.83 -6.74
C LEU A 53 -9.87 23.27 -7.05
N ALA A 54 -11.12 23.47 -7.52
CA ALA A 54 -11.65 24.80 -7.80
C ALA A 54 -11.65 25.67 -6.54
N THR A 55 -12.14 25.13 -5.43
CA THR A 55 -12.11 25.80 -4.12
C THR A 55 -10.68 26.09 -3.67
N ALA A 56 -9.78 25.12 -3.76
CA ALA A 56 -8.40 25.27 -3.32
C ALA A 56 -7.60 26.32 -4.12
N ARG A 57 -7.96 26.58 -5.38
CA ARG A 57 -7.21 27.46 -6.28
C ARG A 57 -7.99 28.65 -6.81
N GLY A 58 -9.24 28.86 -6.39
CA GLY A 58 -10.09 29.93 -6.91
C GLY A 58 -10.42 29.76 -8.40
N LEU A 59 -10.62 28.51 -8.89
CA LEU A 59 -10.90 28.21 -10.28
C LEU A 59 -12.42 28.07 -10.50
N ILE A 60 -12.84 28.12 -11.77
CA ILE A 60 -14.20 27.76 -12.17
C ILE A 60 -14.36 26.24 -12.07
N ALA A 61 -15.33 25.75 -11.30
CA ALA A 61 -15.54 24.33 -11.01
C ALA A 61 -15.62 23.48 -12.30
N LYS A 62 -16.39 23.91 -13.32
CA LYS A 62 -16.48 23.21 -14.61
C LYS A 62 -15.12 23.02 -15.29
N SER A 63 -14.25 24.02 -15.22
CA SER A 63 -12.90 23.96 -15.82
C SER A 63 -11.98 23.04 -15.01
N ALA A 64 -12.05 23.09 -13.69
CA ALA A 64 -11.27 22.22 -12.82
C ALA A 64 -11.67 20.74 -12.95
N ILE A 65 -12.97 20.44 -13.04
CA ILE A 65 -13.47 19.07 -13.31
C ILE A 65 -12.92 18.55 -14.63
N LYS A 66 -12.97 19.36 -15.70
CA LYS A 66 -12.39 18.98 -16.99
C LYS A 66 -10.88 18.76 -16.96
N GLN A 67 -10.14 19.53 -16.13
CA GLN A 67 -8.71 19.30 -15.95
C GLN A 67 -8.43 17.93 -15.34
N VAL A 68 -9.16 17.56 -14.30
CA VAL A 68 -9.03 16.24 -13.65
C VAL A 68 -9.40 15.13 -14.62
N ASP A 69 -10.50 15.27 -15.35
CA ASP A 69 -10.96 14.30 -16.33
C ASP A 69 -9.91 14.06 -17.43
N ARG A 70 -9.34 15.15 -17.99
CA ARG A 70 -8.26 15.08 -18.99
C ARG A 70 -6.97 14.45 -18.42
N LEU A 71 -6.64 14.71 -17.16
CA LEU A 71 -5.49 14.08 -16.50
C LEU A 71 -5.67 12.56 -16.47
N LEU A 72 -6.84 12.10 -16.04
CA LEU A 72 -7.11 10.65 -15.94
C LEU A 72 -7.17 9.95 -17.30
N SER A 73 -7.45 10.68 -18.37
CA SER A 73 -7.44 10.19 -19.76
C SER A 73 -6.09 10.40 -20.48
N ASN A 74 -5.09 10.99 -19.81
CA ASN A 74 -3.82 11.34 -20.46
C ASN A 74 -2.87 10.12 -20.49
N ALA A 75 -2.74 9.49 -21.65
CA ALA A 75 -1.82 8.37 -21.87
C ALA A 75 -0.34 8.73 -21.60
N GLY A 76 0.03 10.02 -21.67
CA GLY A 76 1.38 10.47 -21.32
C GLY A 76 1.68 10.47 -19.81
N VAL A 77 0.69 10.17 -18.95
CA VAL A 77 0.86 9.86 -17.54
C VAL A 77 0.58 8.37 -17.37
N PHE A 78 1.62 7.56 -17.50
CA PHE A 78 1.51 6.12 -17.38
C PHE A 78 2.13 5.66 -16.05
N PRO A 79 1.33 5.23 -15.05
CA PRO A 79 1.83 4.90 -13.71
C PRO A 79 2.96 3.87 -13.70
N TRP A 80 2.91 2.90 -14.62
CA TRP A 80 3.93 1.87 -14.73
C TRP A 80 5.35 2.43 -14.95
N ASP A 81 5.49 3.49 -15.75
CA ASP A 81 6.78 4.16 -15.96
C ASP A 81 7.22 4.96 -14.74
N LEU A 82 6.26 5.51 -13.98
CA LEU A 82 6.52 6.36 -12.83
C LEU A 82 6.96 5.58 -11.58
N PHE A 83 6.71 4.27 -11.52
CA PHE A 83 7.17 3.45 -10.41
C PHE A 83 8.68 3.46 -10.22
N GLY A 84 9.46 3.74 -11.27
CA GLY A 84 10.91 3.90 -11.19
C GLY A 84 11.37 5.01 -10.25
N SER A 85 10.64 6.13 -10.21
CA SER A 85 10.89 7.23 -9.28
C SER A 85 10.12 7.05 -7.95
N TRP A 86 8.93 6.44 -8.00
CA TRP A 86 8.06 6.29 -6.85
C TRP A 86 8.54 5.27 -5.82
N ILE A 87 8.94 4.07 -6.26
CA ILE A 87 9.38 2.99 -5.37
C ILE A 87 10.56 3.39 -4.50
N PRO A 88 11.67 3.97 -5.05
CA PRO A 88 12.78 4.44 -4.23
C PRO A 88 12.36 5.51 -3.20
N GLU A 89 11.48 6.44 -3.57
CA GLU A 89 10.97 7.46 -2.65
C GLU A 89 10.20 6.82 -1.46
N VAL A 90 9.36 5.80 -1.73
CA VAL A 90 8.58 5.10 -0.70
C VAL A 90 9.44 4.18 0.15
N VAL A 91 10.39 3.48 -0.46
CA VAL A 91 11.32 2.58 0.25
C VAL A 91 12.26 3.38 1.15
N GLY A 92 12.76 4.51 0.68
CA GLY A 92 13.68 5.36 1.42
C GLY A 92 14.98 4.63 1.80
N ALA A 93 15.46 4.80 3.02
CA ALA A 93 16.72 4.21 3.51
C ALA A 93 16.62 2.75 4.01
N ARG A 94 15.47 2.10 3.83
CA ARG A 94 15.28 0.73 4.32
C ARG A 94 16.15 -0.24 3.54
N ARG A 95 16.79 -1.18 4.27
CA ARG A 95 17.53 -2.30 3.68
C ARG A 95 16.64 -3.55 3.58
N ASP A 96 15.73 -3.72 4.52
CA ASP A 96 14.80 -4.84 4.57
C ASP A 96 13.38 -4.29 4.55
N ILE A 97 12.59 -4.76 3.60
CA ILE A 97 11.19 -4.36 3.46
C ILE A 97 10.27 -5.57 3.48
N ILE A 98 9.07 -5.34 3.95
CA ILE A 98 7.98 -6.31 3.89
C ILE A 98 6.94 -5.75 2.94
N VAL A 99 6.54 -6.54 1.95
CA VAL A 99 5.54 -6.17 0.95
C VAL A 99 4.36 -7.10 1.07
N ALA A 100 3.18 -6.55 1.33
CA ALA A 100 1.93 -7.29 1.24
C ALA A 100 1.41 -7.22 -0.20
N MET A 101 1.07 -8.39 -0.76
CA MET A 101 0.51 -8.54 -2.10
C MET A 101 -0.91 -9.06 -2.00
N ASP A 102 -1.85 -8.41 -2.68
CA ASP A 102 -3.25 -8.84 -2.70
C ASP A 102 -3.98 -8.32 -3.94
N TRP A 103 -5.00 -9.06 -4.38
CA TRP A 103 -5.95 -8.63 -5.39
C TRP A 103 -7.13 -7.91 -4.75
N THR A 104 -7.62 -6.86 -5.39
CA THR A 104 -8.83 -6.14 -4.96
C THR A 104 -9.76 -5.89 -6.13
N ASP A 105 -11.00 -6.33 -6.00
CA ASP A 105 -11.99 -6.32 -7.06
C ASP A 105 -12.79 -5.01 -7.13
N PHE A 106 -13.15 -4.65 -8.36
CA PHE A 106 -14.08 -3.58 -8.71
C PHE A 106 -15.18 -4.19 -9.59
N ASP A 107 -16.03 -5.02 -8.97
CA ASP A 107 -17.06 -5.80 -9.65
C ASP A 107 -17.97 -4.98 -10.59
N PRO A 108 -18.40 -3.75 -10.21
CA PRO A 108 -19.25 -2.97 -11.09
C PRO A 108 -18.63 -2.58 -12.43
N ASP A 109 -17.32 -2.62 -12.53
CA ASP A 109 -16.55 -2.24 -13.72
C ASP A 109 -15.83 -3.45 -14.35
N ASN A 110 -16.11 -4.66 -13.87
CA ASN A 110 -15.46 -5.92 -14.29
C ASN A 110 -13.92 -5.85 -14.22
N GLN A 111 -13.38 -5.13 -13.23
CA GLN A 111 -11.94 -4.93 -13.08
C GLN A 111 -11.42 -5.52 -11.77
N SER A 112 -10.14 -5.88 -11.78
CA SER A 112 -9.38 -6.28 -10.59
C SER A 112 -8.02 -5.59 -10.59
N THR A 113 -7.55 -5.19 -9.43
CA THR A 113 -6.23 -4.57 -9.26
C THR A 113 -5.35 -5.46 -8.40
N LEU A 114 -4.21 -5.87 -8.93
CA LEU A 114 -3.12 -6.43 -8.12
C LEU A 114 -2.38 -5.28 -7.47
N ALA A 115 -2.20 -5.34 -6.16
CA ALA A 115 -1.52 -4.31 -5.40
C ALA A 115 -0.38 -4.90 -4.56
N LEU A 116 0.79 -4.28 -4.64
CA LEU A 116 1.96 -4.54 -3.81
C LEU A 116 2.18 -3.31 -2.92
N HIS A 117 1.98 -3.46 -1.63
CA HIS A 117 2.06 -2.37 -0.66
C HIS A 117 3.17 -2.61 0.37
N LEU A 118 3.95 -1.58 0.66
CA LEU A 118 4.94 -1.60 1.74
C LEU A 118 4.23 -1.68 3.10
N VAL A 119 4.52 -2.72 3.86
CA VAL A 119 4.06 -2.85 5.25
C VAL A 119 4.82 -1.86 6.13
N THR A 120 4.10 -1.09 6.93
CA THR A 120 4.67 -0.07 7.81
C THR A 120 4.19 -0.23 9.26
N ARG A 121 4.89 0.41 10.21
CA ARG A 121 4.54 0.32 11.65
C ARG A 121 3.31 1.10 12.06
N HIS A 122 2.84 2.02 11.24
CA HIS A 122 1.69 2.87 11.61
C HIS A 122 0.31 2.21 11.42
N GLY A 123 0.27 0.92 11.03
CA GLY A 123 -0.97 0.15 10.94
C GLY A 123 -1.67 0.20 9.57
N ARG A 124 -1.02 0.77 8.57
CA ARG A 124 -1.43 0.77 7.15
C ARG A 124 -0.26 0.32 6.29
N ALA A 125 -0.56 -0.29 5.16
CA ALA A 125 0.43 -0.51 4.12
C ALA A 125 0.40 0.67 3.13
N THR A 126 1.55 1.02 2.58
CA THR A 126 1.70 2.15 1.62
C THR A 126 1.81 1.60 0.21
N PRO A 127 1.04 2.11 -0.77
CA PRO A 127 1.12 1.64 -2.15
C PRO A 127 2.54 1.77 -2.73
N LEU A 128 3.10 0.67 -3.23
CA LEU A 128 4.38 0.65 -3.95
C LEU A 128 4.16 0.52 -5.45
N LEU A 129 3.37 -0.47 -5.84
CA LEU A 129 3.12 -0.83 -7.22
C LEU A 129 1.72 -1.43 -7.31
N TRP A 130 1.04 -1.20 -8.42
CA TRP A 130 -0.26 -1.79 -8.71
C TRP A 130 -0.45 -1.94 -10.22
N LEU A 131 -1.36 -2.82 -10.60
CA LEU A 131 -1.78 -3.03 -11.98
C LEU A 131 -3.27 -3.39 -11.98
N THR A 132 -4.07 -2.61 -12.69
CA THR A 132 -5.48 -2.90 -12.92
C THR A 132 -5.65 -3.57 -14.26
N VAL A 133 -6.44 -4.64 -14.29
CA VAL A 133 -6.78 -5.40 -15.49
C VAL A 133 -8.28 -5.70 -15.52
N ASP A 134 -8.81 -5.96 -16.69
CA ASP A 134 -10.16 -6.49 -16.83
C ASP A 134 -10.22 -7.94 -16.32
N LYS A 135 -11.28 -8.31 -15.61
CA LYS A 135 -11.40 -9.66 -15.04
C LYS A 135 -11.41 -10.76 -16.09
N ASP A 136 -11.88 -10.44 -17.29
CA ASP A 136 -11.88 -11.38 -18.40
C ASP A 136 -10.46 -11.75 -18.85
N GLU A 137 -9.49 -10.83 -18.69
CA GLU A 137 -8.07 -11.07 -18.96
C GLU A 137 -7.39 -11.95 -17.89
N LEU A 138 -7.98 -12.04 -16.69
CA LEU A 138 -7.42 -12.86 -15.61
C LEU A 138 -7.60 -14.36 -15.79
N LYS A 139 -8.50 -14.75 -16.69
CA LYS A 139 -8.74 -16.18 -16.92
C LYS A 139 -7.47 -16.86 -17.43
N ASP A 140 -6.97 -17.80 -16.64
CA ASP A 140 -5.74 -18.58 -16.91
C ASP A 140 -4.43 -17.76 -16.99
N GLN A 141 -4.48 -16.42 -16.80
CA GLN A 141 -3.32 -15.51 -16.88
C GLN A 141 -3.01 -14.81 -15.56
N ARG A 142 -3.71 -15.14 -14.48
CA ARG A 142 -3.53 -14.48 -13.19
C ARG A 142 -2.09 -14.51 -12.70
N ASN A 143 -1.43 -15.65 -12.82
CA ASN A 143 -0.04 -15.82 -12.41
C ASN A 143 0.91 -14.96 -13.26
N ASP A 144 0.63 -14.76 -14.54
CA ASP A 144 1.47 -13.96 -15.43
C ASP A 144 1.48 -12.48 -15.01
N PHE A 145 0.31 -11.96 -14.58
CA PHE A 145 0.22 -10.60 -14.02
C PHE A 145 0.93 -10.48 -12.65
N GLU A 146 0.86 -11.53 -11.81
CA GLU A 146 1.58 -11.59 -10.54
C GLU A 146 3.09 -11.58 -10.78
N ASP A 147 3.58 -12.43 -11.69
CA ASP A 147 4.98 -12.51 -12.08
C ASP A 147 5.49 -11.20 -12.71
N LEU A 148 4.68 -10.55 -13.54
CA LEU A 148 4.99 -9.25 -14.13
C LEU A 148 5.19 -8.17 -13.06
N CYS A 149 4.28 -8.08 -12.09
CA CYS A 149 4.37 -7.09 -11.02
C CYS A 149 5.56 -7.37 -10.08
N LEU A 150 5.83 -8.62 -9.75
CA LEU A 150 6.98 -9.01 -8.93
C LEU A 150 8.31 -8.76 -9.64
N SER A 151 8.40 -9.06 -10.94
CA SER A 151 9.57 -8.74 -11.77
C SER A 151 9.81 -7.23 -11.81
N ARG A 152 8.74 -6.46 -11.98
CA ARG A 152 8.82 -4.99 -11.98
C ARG A 152 9.29 -4.45 -10.63
N LEU A 153 8.74 -4.97 -9.53
CA LEU A 153 9.21 -4.62 -8.19
C LEU A 153 10.71 -4.90 -8.04
N LYS A 154 11.16 -6.11 -8.41
CA LYS A 154 12.57 -6.51 -8.33
C LYS A 154 13.49 -5.55 -9.09
N ALA A 155 13.09 -5.19 -10.31
CA ALA A 155 13.88 -4.31 -11.18
C ALA A 155 13.97 -2.86 -10.65
N LEU A 156 13.01 -2.42 -9.83
CA LEU A 156 12.91 -1.05 -9.34
C LEU A 156 13.32 -0.86 -7.88
N LEU A 157 13.58 -1.95 -7.15
CA LEU A 157 14.11 -1.83 -5.79
C LEU A 157 15.52 -1.26 -5.81
N PRO A 158 15.84 -0.31 -4.89
CA PRO A 158 17.20 0.17 -4.73
C PRO A 158 18.19 -0.97 -4.45
N GLU A 159 19.43 -0.79 -4.86
CA GLU A 159 20.50 -1.77 -4.64
C GLU A 159 20.66 -2.08 -3.15
N GLY A 160 20.83 -3.36 -2.85
CA GLY A 160 21.01 -3.87 -1.49
C GLY A 160 19.72 -3.88 -0.64
N VAL A 161 18.56 -3.63 -1.24
CA VAL A 161 17.26 -3.80 -0.56
C VAL A 161 16.78 -5.24 -0.71
N THR A 162 16.50 -5.90 0.41
CA THR A 162 15.85 -7.21 0.47
C THR A 162 14.34 -7.04 0.72
N ALA A 163 13.53 -7.86 0.07
CA ALA A 163 12.08 -7.83 0.25
C ALA A 163 11.52 -9.19 0.68
N THR A 164 10.60 -9.15 1.64
CA THR A 164 9.79 -10.31 2.05
C THR A 164 8.36 -10.11 1.57
N ILE A 165 7.88 -11.00 0.71
CA ILE A 165 6.52 -10.96 0.16
C ILE A 165 5.57 -11.69 1.09
N LEU A 166 4.47 -11.05 1.45
CA LEU A 166 3.36 -11.64 2.21
C LEU A 166 2.13 -11.74 1.32
N ALA A 167 1.58 -12.93 1.16
CA ALA A 167 0.39 -13.14 0.37
C ALA A 167 -0.56 -14.18 1.00
N ASP A 168 -1.83 -14.11 0.66
CA ASP A 168 -2.84 -15.00 1.22
C ASP A 168 -2.88 -16.38 0.51
N ARG A 169 -3.83 -17.22 0.90
CA ARG A 169 -3.99 -18.58 0.34
C ARG A 169 -4.37 -18.62 -1.15
N GLY A 170 -4.82 -17.51 -1.71
CA GLY A 170 -5.09 -17.40 -3.14
C GLY A 170 -3.82 -17.46 -3.98
N PHE A 171 -2.70 -17.06 -3.39
CA PHE A 171 -1.36 -17.07 -3.97
C PHE A 171 -0.53 -18.30 -3.59
N GLY A 172 -1.10 -19.25 -2.85
CA GLY A 172 -0.40 -20.44 -2.35
C GLY A 172 -0.11 -21.49 -3.44
N ASP A 173 0.55 -21.09 -4.52
CA ASP A 173 0.95 -21.90 -5.66
C ASP A 173 2.46 -22.14 -5.67
N VAL A 174 2.84 -23.37 -6.06
CA VAL A 174 4.24 -23.80 -6.22
C VAL A 174 4.97 -22.97 -7.28
N LYS A 175 4.28 -22.54 -8.34
CA LYS A 175 4.88 -21.70 -9.39
C LYS A 175 5.35 -20.38 -8.78
N LEU A 176 4.50 -19.74 -7.96
CA LEU A 176 4.85 -18.50 -7.30
C LEU A 176 6.03 -18.67 -6.34
N PHE A 177 6.10 -19.77 -5.56
CA PHE A 177 7.26 -20.00 -4.66
C PHE A 177 8.57 -20.07 -5.45
N LYS A 178 8.59 -20.87 -6.54
CA LYS A 178 9.76 -20.97 -7.44
C LYS A 178 10.14 -19.62 -8.03
N PHE A 179 9.14 -18.84 -8.44
CA PHE A 179 9.37 -17.55 -9.05
C PHE A 179 9.97 -16.55 -8.06
N LEU A 180 9.45 -16.48 -6.83
CA LEU A 180 10.00 -15.64 -5.77
C LEU A 180 11.44 -16.05 -5.42
N ASP A 181 11.73 -17.35 -5.33
CA ASP A 181 13.08 -17.86 -5.12
C ASP A 181 14.02 -17.42 -6.26
N SER A 182 13.57 -17.47 -7.52
CA SER A 182 14.37 -17.02 -8.68
C SER A 182 14.67 -15.53 -8.69
N LEU A 183 13.78 -14.71 -8.14
CA LEU A 183 13.97 -13.26 -7.97
C LEU A 183 14.82 -12.92 -6.73
N GLY A 184 15.13 -13.90 -5.87
CA GLY A 184 15.82 -13.68 -4.61
C GLY A 184 14.97 -12.95 -3.58
N PHE A 185 13.66 -13.08 -3.63
CA PHE A 185 12.76 -12.56 -2.62
C PHE A 185 12.55 -13.58 -1.50
N HIS A 186 12.51 -13.08 -0.27
CA HIS A 186 11.92 -13.85 0.82
C HIS A 186 10.40 -13.83 0.74
N TYR A 187 9.75 -14.84 1.33
CA TYR A 187 8.30 -14.86 1.40
C TYR A 187 7.77 -15.55 2.65
N VAL A 188 6.56 -15.18 3.05
CA VAL A 188 5.68 -15.94 3.93
C VAL A 188 4.28 -15.92 3.31
N ILE A 189 3.88 -17.06 2.75
CA ILE A 189 2.63 -17.20 2.01
C ILE A 189 1.76 -18.27 2.66
N ARG A 190 0.48 -17.95 2.87
CA ARG A 190 -0.50 -18.93 3.30
C ARG A 190 -0.91 -19.83 2.13
N PHE A 191 -1.06 -21.12 2.39
CA PHE A 191 -1.57 -22.06 1.39
C PHE A 191 -2.69 -22.93 1.98
N ARG A 192 -3.33 -23.73 1.15
CA ARG A 192 -4.52 -24.52 1.53
C ARG A 192 -4.15 -25.74 2.36
N GLY A 193 -4.99 -26.11 3.34
CA GLY A 193 -4.76 -27.23 4.23
C GLY A 193 -4.82 -28.62 3.59
N ASN A 194 -5.41 -28.73 2.40
CA ASN A 194 -5.48 -29.96 1.61
C ASN A 194 -4.24 -30.23 0.73
N ILE A 195 -3.22 -29.38 0.83
CA ILE A 195 -1.95 -29.59 0.11
C ILE A 195 -1.07 -30.53 0.93
N HIS A 196 -0.44 -31.51 0.28
CA HIS A 196 0.53 -32.39 0.92
C HIS A 196 1.81 -31.65 1.29
N VAL A 197 2.29 -31.91 2.48
CA VAL A 197 3.57 -31.42 3.00
C VAL A 197 4.41 -32.63 3.43
N ARG A 198 5.63 -32.70 2.93
CA ARG A 198 6.63 -33.68 3.33
C ARG A 198 7.65 -33.04 4.24
N ALA A 199 7.82 -33.60 5.41
CA ALA A 199 8.85 -33.20 6.36
C ALA A 199 10.24 -33.74 5.95
N ALA A 200 11.30 -33.21 6.54
CA ALA A 200 12.69 -33.59 6.24
C ALA A 200 12.99 -35.08 6.53
N ASP A 201 12.28 -35.72 7.47
CA ASP A 201 12.36 -37.15 7.76
C ASP A 201 11.64 -38.04 6.75
N GLY A 202 10.98 -37.45 5.75
CA GLY A 202 10.25 -38.14 4.68
C GLY A 202 8.77 -38.34 4.98
N GLU A 203 8.28 -38.06 6.17
CA GLU A 203 6.87 -38.19 6.50
C GLU A 203 6.02 -37.22 5.64
N THR A 204 4.97 -37.73 5.02
CA THR A 204 4.08 -36.92 4.16
C THR A 204 2.64 -36.97 4.69
N ARG A 205 2.07 -35.78 4.96
CA ARG A 205 0.67 -35.60 5.39
C ARG A 205 0.06 -34.40 4.69
N LEU A 206 -1.27 -34.24 4.81
CA LEU A 206 -1.91 -32.96 4.47
C LEU A 206 -1.44 -31.86 5.43
N ALA A 207 -1.34 -30.64 4.93
CA ALA A 207 -0.93 -29.49 5.77
C ALA A 207 -1.82 -29.33 7.01
N ALA A 208 -3.10 -29.64 6.90
CA ALA A 208 -4.05 -29.63 8.03
C ALA A 208 -3.63 -30.58 9.17
N ASP A 209 -3.05 -31.75 8.84
CA ASP A 209 -2.68 -32.77 9.82
C ASP A 209 -1.37 -32.43 10.57
N TRP A 210 -0.64 -31.43 10.08
CA TRP A 210 0.59 -30.94 10.71
C TRP A 210 0.34 -29.89 11.78
N VAL A 211 -0.90 -29.43 12.01
CA VAL A 211 -1.23 -28.52 13.11
C VAL A 211 -1.04 -29.25 14.43
N GLY A 212 -0.34 -28.61 15.36
CA GLY A 212 -0.06 -29.18 16.68
C GLY A 212 -1.35 -29.44 17.50
N LYS A 213 -1.26 -30.39 18.44
CA LYS A 213 -2.38 -30.69 19.35
C LYS A 213 -2.86 -29.42 20.05
N GLY A 214 -4.18 -29.23 20.14
CA GLY A 214 -4.79 -28.02 20.70
C GLY A 214 -4.55 -26.75 19.88
N GLY A 215 -4.18 -26.90 18.59
CA GLY A 215 -3.95 -25.77 17.68
C GLY A 215 -2.62 -25.06 17.86
N ARG A 216 -1.69 -25.63 18.66
CA ARG A 216 -0.34 -25.08 18.86
C ARG A 216 0.41 -25.01 17.53
N ALA A 217 1.24 -23.96 17.40
CA ALA A 217 2.11 -23.82 16.25
C ALA A 217 3.11 -24.99 16.15
N ARG A 218 3.15 -25.65 14.99
CA ARG A 218 4.15 -26.66 14.64
C ARG A 218 4.93 -26.18 13.43
N LYS A 219 6.24 -26.25 13.50
CA LYS A 219 7.15 -25.87 12.42
C LYS A 219 7.85 -27.12 11.89
N LEU A 220 7.86 -27.27 10.57
CA LEU A 220 8.67 -28.21 9.81
C LEU A 220 9.75 -27.40 9.09
N ARG A 221 11.03 -27.74 9.31
CA ARG A 221 12.16 -27.16 8.57
C ARG A 221 12.40 -27.96 7.30
N ASP A 222 12.93 -27.29 6.27
CA ASP A 222 13.34 -27.91 5.01
C ASP A 222 12.27 -28.86 4.44
N ALA A 223 11.03 -28.36 4.46
CA ALA A 223 9.87 -29.11 4.03
C ALA A 223 9.67 -29.03 2.51
N GLU A 224 8.98 -30.02 1.96
CA GLU A 224 8.51 -30.01 0.57
C GLU A 224 7.00 -29.82 0.54
N VAL A 225 6.51 -28.96 -0.35
CA VAL A 225 5.09 -28.63 -0.50
C VAL A 225 4.58 -29.11 -1.84
N SER A 226 3.36 -29.64 -1.86
CA SER A 226 2.63 -30.18 -2.99
C SER A 226 3.19 -31.48 -3.58
N ALA A 227 2.48 -32.05 -4.56
CA ALA A 227 2.97 -33.22 -5.36
C ALA A 227 4.24 -32.90 -6.14
N ALA A 228 4.46 -31.61 -6.50
CA ALA A 228 5.67 -31.18 -7.20
C ALA A 228 6.91 -31.08 -6.28
N ARG A 229 6.76 -31.36 -4.96
CA ARG A 229 7.84 -31.38 -3.98
C ARG A 229 8.70 -30.11 -3.99
N GLN A 230 8.04 -28.95 -4.05
CA GLN A 230 8.73 -27.67 -3.95
C GLN A 230 9.33 -27.54 -2.57
N LYS A 231 10.64 -27.38 -2.51
CA LYS A 231 11.37 -27.11 -1.27
C LYS A 231 11.07 -25.71 -0.78
N VAL A 232 10.80 -25.59 0.53
CA VAL A 232 10.64 -24.32 1.24
C VAL A 232 11.45 -24.39 2.54
N GLY A 233 11.96 -23.26 3.01
CA GLY A 233 12.77 -23.20 4.24
C GLY A 233 12.02 -23.66 5.49
N ALA A 234 10.71 -23.36 5.58
CA ALA A 234 9.84 -23.88 6.64
C ALA A 234 8.37 -23.92 6.22
N VAL A 235 7.63 -24.84 6.85
CA VAL A 235 6.17 -24.84 6.90
C VAL A 235 5.73 -24.69 8.34
N VAL A 236 4.76 -23.79 8.60
CA VAL A 236 4.17 -23.58 9.94
C VAL A 236 2.67 -23.82 9.85
N GLY A 237 2.17 -24.81 10.62
CA GLY A 237 0.74 -25.06 10.85
C GLY A 237 0.33 -24.51 12.22
N VAL A 238 -0.73 -23.68 12.30
CA VAL A 238 -1.25 -23.13 13.56
C VAL A 238 -2.74 -22.87 13.50
N LYS A 239 -3.45 -23.14 14.61
CA LYS A 239 -4.84 -22.74 14.85
C LYS A 239 -5.00 -22.26 16.30
N ALA A 240 -4.51 -21.05 16.59
CA ALA A 240 -4.64 -20.45 17.91
C ALA A 240 -6.11 -20.19 18.29
N ALA A 241 -6.37 -20.04 19.59
CA ALA A 241 -7.70 -19.66 20.08
C ALA A 241 -8.19 -18.38 19.39
N GLY A 242 -9.46 -18.36 18.97
CA GLY A 242 -10.07 -17.25 18.25
C GLY A 242 -9.84 -17.23 16.73
N MET A 243 -8.97 -18.08 16.19
CA MET A 243 -8.80 -18.19 14.73
C MET A 243 -9.98 -18.99 14.12
N LYS A 244 -10.61 -18.42 13.10
CA LYS A 244 -11.69 -19.11 12.34
C LYS A 244 -11.18 -20.37 11.65
N GLU A 245 -10.00 -20.28 11.05
CA GLU A 245 -9.36 -21.35 10.28
C GLU A 245 -7.88 -21.49 10.68
N ALA A 246 -7.34 -22.70 10.52
CA ALA A 246 -5.90 -22.91 10.63
C ALA A 246 -5.13 -22.13 9.57
N TRP A 247 -3.95 -21.64 9.92
CA TRP A 247 -2.99 -21.13 8.96
C TRP A 247 -1.94 -22.18 8.65
N HIS A 248 -1.69 -22.37 7.37
CA HIS A 248 -0.60 -23.17 6.85
C HIS A 248 0.28 -22.20 6.06
N LEU A 249 1.46 -21.92 6.58
CA LEU A 249 2.37 -20.88 6.09
C LEU A 249 3.61 -21.55 5.51
N ALA A 250 3.93 -21.26 4.26
CA ALA A 250 5.22 -21.56 3.67
C ALA A 250 6.12 -20.35 3.79
N ALA A 251 7.34 -20.54 4.28
CA ALA A 251 8.34 -19.50 4.42
C ALA A 251 9.64 -19.91 3.72
N SER A 252 10.26 -18.98 2.98
CA SER A 252 11.56 -19.22 2.32
C SER A 252 12.70 -19.33 3.33
N ASP A 253 12.62 -18.59 4.45
CA ASP A 253 13.65 -18.62 5.50
C ASP A 253 13.34 -19.67 6.57
N GLY A 254 14.12 -20.74 6.57
CA GLY A 254 14.06 -21.83 7.55
C GLY A 254 14.63 -21.46 8.92
N ALA A 255 15.38 -20.35 9.05
CA ALA A 255 15.97 -19.93 10.34
C ALA A 255 14.93 -19.28 11.27
N LEU A 256 13.91 -18.61 10.71
CA LEU A 256 12.86 -17.96 11.49
C LEU A 256 12.10 -18.98 12.37
N SER A 257 11.85 -18.62 13.63
CA SER A 257 11.01 -19.43 14.52
C SER A 257 9.54 -19.38 14.12
N ALA A 258 8.72 -20.36 14.53
CA ALA A 258 7.28 -20.37 14.23
C ALA A 258 6.56 -19.09 14.69
N PRO A 259 6.80 -18.53 15.90
CA PRO A 259 6.22 -17.26 16.30
C PRO A 259 6.64 -16.09 15.41
N GLN A 260 7.89 -16.05 14.92
CA GLN A 260 8.36 -15.00 14.00
C GLN A 260 7.64 -15.09 12.66
N ILE A 261 7.50 -16.29 12.07
CA ILE A 261 6.78 -16.51 10.81
C ILE A 261 5.31 -16.10 10.97
N ILE A 262 4.64 -16.49 12.06
CA ILE A 262 3.24 -16.13 12.33
C ILE A 262 3.08 -14.61 12.49
N LYS A 263 3.99 -13.98 13.27
CA LYS A 263 4.00 -12.52 13.47
C LYS A 263 4.26 -11.78 12.16
N LEU A 264 5.15 -12.31 11.31
CA LEU A 264 5.46 -11.72 10.02
C LEU A 264 4.23 -11.81 9.11
N TYR A 265 3.61 -12.98 8.98
CA TYR A 265 2.40 -13.16 8.19
C TYR A 265 1.23 -12.29 8.67
N SER A 266 1.07 -12.12 9.99
CA SER A 266 -0.01 -11.28 10.54
C SER A 266 0.05 -9.83 10.08
N LYS A 267 1.21 -9.33 9.65
CA LYS A 267 1.36 -7.98 9.09
C LYS A 267 0.69 -7.83 7.72
N ARG A 268 0.39 -8.93 7.00
CA ARG A 268 -0.36 -8.88 5.73
C ARG A 268 -1.67 -8.11 5.87
N TRP A 269 -2.34 -8.26 7.01
CA TRP A 269 -3.63 -7.59 7.26
C TRP A 269 -3.58 -6.06 7.15
N THR A 270 -2.39 -5.45 7.15
CA THR A 270 -2.26 -3.99 7.00
C THR A 270 -2.65 -3.48 5.60
N ILE A 271 -2.71 -4.36 4.58
CA ILE A 271 -3.17 -3.99 3.24
C ILE A 271 -4.70 -3.78 3.19
N GLU A 272 -5.47 -4.55 3.96
CA GLU A 272 -6.94 -4.46 3.97
C GLU A 272 -7.46 -3.10 4.45
N PRO A 273 -6.96 -2.53 5.59
CA PRO A 273 -7.28 -1.16 5.96
C PRO A 273 -6.82 -0.12 4.92
N SER A 274 -5.74 -0.36 4.17
CA SER A 274 -5.30 0.55 3.09
C SER A 274 -6.29 0.54 1.92
N PHE A 275 -6.78 -0.64 1.54
CA PHE A 275 -7.85 -0.74 0.55
C PHE A 275 -9.13 -0.04 1.03
N ARG A 276 -9.48 -0.17 2.32
CA ARG A 276 -10.63 0.51 2.89
C ARG A 276 -10.46 2.03 2.86
N ASP A 277 -9.28 2.54 3.18
CA ASP A 277 -8.99 3.99 3.11
C ASP A 277 -9.19 4.55 1.68
N SER A 278 -8.95 3.75 0.64
CA SER A 278 -9.19 4.14 -0.76
C SER A 278 -10.63 3.88 -1.24
N LYS A 279 -11.21 2.72 -0.89
CA LYS A 279 -12.45 2.18 -1.49
C LYS A 279 -13.72 2.57 -0.75
N ASP A 280 -13.68 2.63 0.57
CA ASP A 280 -14.88 2.83 1.39
C ASP A 280 -15.49 4.22 1.17
N LEU A 281 -16.80 4.26 0.93
CA LEU A 281 -17.50 5.52 0.66
C LEU A 281 -17.64 6.39 1.91
N ARG A 282 -17.75 5.78 3.08
CA ARG A 282 -18.06 6.47 4.34
C ARG A 282 -16.80 6.85 5.12
N PHE A 283 -15.80 5.97 5.14
CA PHE A 283 -14.60 6.14 5.96
C PHE A 283 -13.31 6.27 5.16
N GLY A 284 -13.38 6.09 3.84
CA GLY A 284 -12.31 6.23 2.88
C GLY A 284 -12.59 7.30 1.84
N MET A 285 -11.96 7.16 0.68
CA MET A 285 -12.07 8.11 -0.44
C MET A 285 -13.13 7.72 -1.49
N GLY A 286 -13.91 6.64 -1.27
CA GLY A 286 -15.10 6.30 -2.05
C GLY A 286 -14.86 5.68 -3.42
N MET A 287 -13.68 5.12 -3.70
CA MET A 287 -13.36 4.55 -5.04
C MET A 287 -14.33 3.43 -5.46
N SER A 288 -14.88 2.65 -4.51
CA SER A 288 -15.81 1.57 -4.83
C SER A 288 -17.16 2.03 -5.41
N ALA A 289 -17.52 3.30 -5.20
CA ALA A 289 -18.75 3.88 -5.72
C ALA A 289 -18.61 4.50 -7.12
N LEU A 290 -17.39 4.51 -7.68
CA LEU A 290 -17.10 5.08 -8.99
C LEU A 290 -17.37 4.08 -10.10
N ARG A 291 -17.63 4.61 -11.31
CA ARG A 291 -17.66 3.87 -12.55
C ARG A 291 -16.46 4.28 -13.40
N ILE A 292 -15.58 3.33 -13.70
CA ILE A 292 -14.34 3.55 -14.43
C ILE A 292 -14.13 2.39 -15.39
N ASP A 293 -14.45 2.59 -16.65
CA ASP A 293 -14.43 1.54 -17.67
C ASP A 293 -13.01 1.19 -18.15
N ASP A 294 -12.06 2.12 -18.04
CA ASP A 294 -10.67 1.94 -18.49
C ASP A 294 -9.74 1.61 -17.31
N PRO A 295 -9.08 0.43 -17.29
CA PRO A 295 -8.10 0.05 -16.29
C PRO A 295 -6.95 1.07 -16.10
N GLN A 296 -6.44 1.64 -17.21
CA GLN A 296 -5.37 2.64 -17.14
C GLN A 296 -5.85 3.95 -16.50
N ARG A 297 -7.12 4.31 -16.71
CA ARG A 297 -7.74 5.45 -16.04
C ARG A 297 -7.84 5.21 -14.53
N ARG A 298 -8.17 3.98 -14.12
CA ARG A 298 -8.16 3.57 -12.71
C ARG A 298 -6.76 3.65 -12.13
N ASP A 299 -5.74 3.19 -12.84
CA ASP A 299 -4.35 3.24 -12.38
C ASP A 299 -3.86 4.67 -12.18
N ARG A 300 -4.26 5.63 -13.05
CA ARG A 300 -3.98 7.06 -12.85
C ARG A 300 -4.69 7.64 -11.63
N LEU A 301 -5.91 7.20 -11.36
CA LEU A 301 -6.63 7.61 -10.17
C LEU A 301 -5.99 7.03 -8.90
N LEU A 302 -5.54 5.77 -8.94
CA LEU A 302 -4.75 5.15 -7.87
C LEU A 302 -3.42 5.87 -7.64
N LEU A 303 -2.80 6.44 -8.67
CA LEU A 303 -1.60 7.27 -8.55
C LEU A 303 -1.87 8.54 -7.73
N LEU A 304 -2.94 9.26 -8.06
CA LEU A 304 -3.37 10.44 -7.28
C LEU A 304 -3.70 10.07 -5.82
N ASN A 305 -4.38 8.93 -5.64
CA ASN A 305 -4.69 8.38 -4.33
C ASN A 305 -3.41 8.05 -3.53
N ALA A 306 -2.41 7.43 -4.16
CA ALA A 306 -1.14 7.10 -3.51
C ALA A 306 -0.40 8.36 -3.03
N PHE A 307 -0.34 9.40 -3.87
CA PHE A 307 0.26 10.69 -3.49
C PHE A 307 -0.48 11.35 -2.33
N ALA A 308 -1.81 11.42 -2.41
CA ALA A 308 -2.63 12.02 -1.35
C ALA A 308 -2.51 11.25 -0.03
N ILE A 309 -2.57 9.91 -0.06
CA ILE A 309 -2.36 9.06 1.13
C ILE A 309 -0.99 9.32 1.75
N LEU A 310 0.07 9.36 0.94
CA LEU A 310 1.41 9.65 1.42
C LEU A 310 1.46 11.01 2.13
N LEU A 311 1.09 12.08 1.42
CA LEU A 311 1.18 13.44 1.91
C LEU A 311 0.33 13.66 3.16
N LEU A 312 -0.92 13.16 3.18
CA LEU A 312 -1.79 13.23 4.35
C LEU A 312 -1.27 12.38 5.52
N THR A 313 -0.67 11.21 5.25
CA THR A 313 -0.07 10.38 6.30
C THR A 313 1.13 11.10 6.95
N LEU A 314 1.96 11.77 6.16
CA LEU A 314 3.07 12.58 6.66
C LEU A 314 2.58 13.79 7.47
N LEU A 315 1.49 14.44 7.05
CA LEU A 315 0.86 15.51 7.82
C LEU A 315 0.33 15.00 9.16
N GLY A 316 -0.32 13.84 9.16
CA GLY A 316 -0.76 13.18 10.39
C GLY A 316 0.40 12.83 11.32
N ALA A 317 1.52 12.34 10.78
CA ALA A 317 2.72 12.04 11.54
C ALA A 317 3.36 13.31 12.13
N ALA A 318 3.40 14.41 11.36
CA ALA A 318 3.85 15.70 11.86
C ALA A 318 2.99 16.18 13.03
N GLY A 319 1.67 16.15 12.88
CA GLY A 319 0.74 16.52 13.95
C GLY A 319 0.83 15.63 15.18
N GLU A 320 0.97 14.31 15.01
CA GLU A 320 1.14 13.37 16.12
C GLU A 320 2.45 13.65 16.89
N SER A 321 3.54 13.94 16.20
CA SER A 321 4.83 14.27 16.84
C SER A 321 4.77 15.57 17.68
N LEU A 322 3.82 16.44 17.40
CA LEU A 322 3.53 17.68 18.13
C LEU A 322 2.39 17.52 19.16
N GLY A 323 1.89 16.31 19.37
CA GLY A 323 0.80 16.03 20.31
C GLY A 323 -0.58 16.53 19.87
N MET A 324 -0.75 16.89 18.58
CA MET A 324 -2.04 17.38 18.05
C MET A 324 -3.10 16.27 17.94
N ASP A 325 -2.68 15.00 17.93
CA ASP A 325 -3.59 13.84 17.94
C ASP A 325 -4.52 13.83 19.17
N ARG A 326 -4.10 14.44 20.28
CA ARG A 326 -4.90 14.51 21.51
C ARG A 326 -6.22 15.24 21.32
N GLN A 327 -6.28 16.22 20.41
CA GLN A 327 -7.47 16.99 20.12
C GLN A 327 -8.42 16.28 19.13
N LEU A 328 -7.91 15.26 18.43
CA LEU A 328 -8.67 14.48 17.46
C LEU A 328 -9.34 13.24 18.09
N ARG A 329 -9.22 13.07 19.39
CA ARG A 329 -9.75 11.91 20.13
C ARG A 329 -10.48 12.35 21.38
N THR A 330 -11.33 11.47 21.92
CA THR A 330 -12.00 11.69 23.19
C THR A 330 -10.98 11.70 24.35
N SER A 331 -11.26 12.45 25.41
CA SER A 331 -10.40 12.53 26.61
C SER A 331 -10.15 11.18 27.28
N THR A 332 -11.07 10.24 27.12
CA THR A 332 -10.99 8.87 27.69
C THR A 332 -10.10 7.93 26.88
N ALA A 333 -9.76 8.26 25.65
CA ALA A 333 -8.95 7.39 24.78
C ALA A 333 -7.47 7.45 25.18
N LYS A 334 -6.94 6.33 25.71
CA LYS A 334 -5.53 6.21 26.13
C LYS A 334 -4.56 5.89 24.99
N ARG A 335 -5.06 5.45 23.82
CA ARG A 335 -4.26 5.04 22.66
C ARG A 335 -4.69 5.82 21.42
N ARG A 336 -3.87 5.74 20.36
CA ARG A 336 -4.22 6.27 19.04
C ARG A 336 -5.56 5.69 18.57
N VAL A 337 -6.50 6.58 18.20
CA VAL A 337 -7.84 6.20 17.70
C VAL A 337 -7.88 6.22 16.18
N HIS A 338 -7.17 7.17 15.57
CA HIS A 338 -7.16 7.37 14.12
C HIS A 338 -5.84 6.93 13.51
N SER A 339 -5.87 6.38 12.27
CA SER A 339 -4.64 6.19 11.49
C SER A 339 -3.96 7.54 11.22
N LEU A 340 -2.66 7.54 10.93
CA LEU A 340 -1.95 8.77 10.56
C LEU A 340 -2.59 9.44 9.34
N PHE A 341 -3.02 8.65 8.34
CA PHE A 341 -3.77 9.14 7.19
C PHE A 341 -5.04 9.91 7.63
N ARG A 342 -5.87 9.31 8.48
CA ARG A 342 -7.09 9.98 8.95
C ARG A 342 -6.81 11.21 9.81
N GLN A 343 -5.77 11.17 10.65
CA GLN A 343 -5.29 12.36 11.36
C GLN A 343 -4.87 13.47 10.40
N GLY A 344 -4.17 13.09 9.32
CA GLY A 344 -3.76 14.04 8.28
C GLY A 344 -4.95 14.69 7.58
N CYS A 345 -5.99 13.92 7.23
CA CYS A 345 -7.23 14.50 6.68
C CYS A 345 -7.84 15.53 7.65
N LEU A 346 -8.02 15.15 8.92
CA LEU A 346 -8.60 16.03 9.93
C LEU A 346 -7.75 17.30 10.17
N LEU A 347 -6.43 17.14 10.23
CA LEU A 347 -5.53 18.30 10.37
C LEU A 347 -5.55 19.19 9.13
N TYR A 348 -5.64 18.60 7.94
CA TYR A 348 -5.70 19.35 6.68
C TYR A 348 -6.96 20.24 6.63
N ASP A 349 -8.09 19.72 7.09
CA ASP A 349 -9.35 20.46 7.19
C ASP A 349 -9.29 21.59 8.22
N LEU A 350 -8.51 21.42 9.29
CA LEU A 350 -8.34 22.43 10.34
C LEU A 350 -7.38 23.57 9.95
N ILE A 351 -6.45 23.34 9.00
CA ILE A 351 -5.42 24.33 8.61
C ILE A 351 -5.99 25.73 8.32
N PRO A 352 -7.10 25.92 7.58
CA PRO A 352 -7.62 27.24 7.28
C PRO A 352 -7.95 28.09 8.51
N ASN A 353 -8.38 27.44 9.59
CA ASN A 353 -8.81 28.07 10.83
C ASN A 353 -7.82 27.86 12.00
N MET A 354 -6.65 27.29 11.74
CA MET A 354 -5.66 27.00 12.78
C MET A 354 -4.91 28.27 13.18
N PRO A 355 -4.76 28.60 14.48
CA PRO A 355 -3.92 29.69 14.93
C PRO A 355 -2.47 29.55 14.49
N ASP A 356 -1.77 30.67 14.20
CA ASP A 356 -0.41 30.66 13.67
C ASP A 356 0.60 29.98 14.59
N GLU A 357 0.43 30.11 15.90
CA GLU A 357 1.26 29.47 16.94
C GLU A 357 1.25 27.95 16.83
N ARG A 358 0.20 27.38 16.28
CA ARG A 358 0.03 25.94 16.07
C ARG A 358 0.33 25.53 14.63
N LEU A 359 -0.02 26.39 13.68
CA LEU A 359 0.17 26.14 12.26
C LEU A 359 1.66 26.11 11.90
N ARG A 360 2.44 27.09 12.38
CA ARG A 360 3.86 27.22 12.07
C ARG A 360 4.66 25.96 12.43
N PRO A 361 4.62 25.45 13.68
CA PRO A 361 5.33 24.20 14.03
C PRO A 361 4.87 23.00 13.20
N LEU A 362 3.57 22.90 12.88
CA LEU A 362 3.03 21.81 12.04
C LEU A 362 3.63 21.86 10.64
N VAL A 363 3.67 23.03 10.02
CA VAL A 363 4.22 23.23 8.68
C VAL A 363 5.72 22.96 8.66
N GLU A 364 6.48 23.47 9.63
CA GLU A 364 7.92 23.25 9.75
C GLU A 364 8.23 21.73 9.89
N ARG A 365 7.51 21.05 10.79
CA ARG A 365 7.69 19.61 10.99
C ARG A 365 7.30 18.80 9.76
N TYR A 366 6.23 19.17 9.09
CA TYR A 366 5.78 18.54 7.86
C TYR A 366 6.80 18.73 6.74
N GLN A 367 7.33 19.96 6.55
CA GLN A 367 8.39 20.24 5.59
C GLN A 367 9.67 19.44 5.88
N GLU A 368 10.05 19.33 7.16
CA GLU A 368 11.18 18.51 7.56
C GLU A 368 11.01 17.05 7.14
N LEU A 369 9.84 16.47 7.38
CA LEU A 369 9.55 15.09 6.98
C LEU A 369 9.61 14.90 5.46
N LEU A 370 9.18 15.88 4.69
CA LEU A 370 9.21 15.82 3.22
C LEU A 370 10.59 16.04 2.60
N ARG A 371 11.41 16.91 3.20
CA ARG A 371 12.77 17.20 2.71
C ARG A 371 13.74 16.04 2.93
N ARG A 372 13.49 15.21 3.93
CA ARG A 372 14.30 14.02 4.16
C ARG A 372 14.00 13.05 3.02
N SER A 373 14.98 12.79 2.16
CA SER A 373 14.92 11.70 1.16
C SER A 373 14.63 10.32 1.77
N HIS A 374 14.49 10.27 3.10
CA HIS A 374 14.17 9.12 3.92
C HIS A 374 12.96 9.39 4.83
N ALA A 375 12.05 10.24 4.40
CA ALA A 375 10.86 10.65 5.16
C ALA A 375 10.07 9.46 5.72
N PHE A 376 10.03 8.35 4.97
CA PHE A 376 9.36 7.13 5.41
C PHE A 376 10.06 6.43 6.57
N SER A 377 11.39 6.41 6.61
CA SER A 377 12.11 5.73 7.70
C SER A 377 11.87 6.40 9.06
N GLY A 378 11.81 7.74 9.10
CA GLY A 378 11.55 8.49 10.32
C GLY A 378 10.09 8.50 10.76
N ALA A 379 9.15 8.70 9.83
CA ALA A 379 7.72 8.79 10.14
C ALA A 379 7.06 7.41 10.36
N PHE A 380 7.53 6.38 9.66
CA PHE A 380 6.91 5.05 9.67
C PHE A 380 7.72 3.99 10.41
N GLY A 381 8.86 4.38 10.96
CA GLY A 381 9.77 3.53 11.69
C GLY A 381 10.53 2.56 10.78
N LEU A 382 11.72 2.18 11.21
CA LEU A 382 12.40 1.00 10.69
C LEU A 382 11.66 -0.24 11.19
N ILE A 383 11.39 -1.18 10.31
CA ILE A 383 10.81 -2.48 10.67
C ILE A 383 11.90 -3.31 11.35
#